data_7328d89ce624bb2efef859990bc03f3f
#
_entry.id   7328d89ce624bb2efef859990bc03f3f
#
_cell.length_a   1.000
_cell.length_b   1.000
_cell.length_c   1.000
_cell.angle_alpha   90.00
_cell.angle_beta   90.00
_cell.angle_gamma   90.00
#
_symmetry.space_group_name_H-M   'P 1'
#
loop_
_entity.id
_entity.type
_entity.pdbx_description
1 polymer ?
#
loop_
_entity_poly.entity_id
_entity_poly.type
_entity_poly.pdbx_seq_one_letter_code
_entity_poly.pdbx_strand_id
1 'polypeptide(L)'
;MTDLMSGIRQNDFIIVGRAGMDFFPDPPGTATEDAEVFHAGLGGSSANIGAGICKLGGRAALVTRVSDDSVGRYCVNQLKRYGVDTRYVTPVGGEFRNSLAVYESRVEGCLLYTSPSPRD
;
A
#
# COMPACT_ATOMS: atom_id res chain seq x y z
N MET A 1 4.99 -10.74 -23.60
CA MET A 1 4.75 -12.17 -23.37
C MET A 1 5.86 -12.84 -22.59
N THR A 2 7.09 -12.81 -23.12
CA THR A 2 8.27 -13.34 -22.44
C THR A 2 8.46 -12.71 -21.05
N ASP A 3 8.21 -11.42 -20.97
CA ASP A 3 8.40 -10.64 -19.75
C ASP A 3 7.39 -11.05 -18.65
N LEU A 4 6.16 -11.32 -19.05
CA LEU A 4 5.13 -11.79 -18.11
C LEU A 4 5.53 -13.15 -17.53
N MET A 5 5.93 -14.07 -18.36
CA MET A 5 6.31 -15.42 -17.92
C MET A 5 7.58 -15.38 -17.08
N SER A 6 8.53 -14.53 -17.44
CA SER A 6 9.75 -14.36 -16.67
C SER A 6 9.45 -13.88 -15.25
N GLY A 7 8.59 -12.87 -15.14
CA GLY A 7 8.20 -12.36 -13.83
C GLY A 7 7.50 -13.40 -12.98
N ILE A 8 6.61 -14.17 -13.57
CA ILE A 8 5.92 -15.24 -12.86
C ILE A 8 6.92 -16.26 -12.30
N ARG A 9 7.88 -16.66 -13.13
CA ARG A 9 8.87 -17.67 -12.73
C ARG A 9 9.87 -17.16 -11.69
N GLN A 10 10.10 -15.86 -11.65
CA GLN A 10 11.06 -15.26 -10.72
C GLN A 10 10.48 -15.05 -9.33
N ASN A 11 9.18 -15.19 -9.15
CA ASN A 11 8.53 -14.93 -7.88
C ASN A 11 7.93 -16.21 -7.30
N ASP A 12 8.01 -16.33 -5.98
CA ASP A 12 7.39 -17.43 -5.24
C ASP A 12 5.89 -17.21 -5.09
N PHE A 13 5.48 -15.94 -5.08
CA PHE A 13 4.08 -15.55 -4.89
C PHE A 13 3.71 -14.44 -5.87
N ILE A 14 2.57 -14.61 -6.51
CA ILE A 14 1.93 -13.56 -7.32
C ILE A 14 0.66 -13.17 -6.59
N ILE A 15 0.60 -11.95 -6.11
CA ILE A 15 -0.49 -11.47 -5.28
C ILE A 15 -1.32 -10.49 -6.09
N VAL A 16 -2.63 -10.68 -6.10
CA VAL A 16 -3.56 -9.79 -6.79
C VAL A 16 -4.35 -9.03 -5.75
N GLY A 17 -4.34 -7.72 -5.82
CA GLY A 17 -5.08 -6.91 -4.89
C GLY A 17 -4.70 -5.45 -5.00
N ARG A 18 -4.89 -4.70 -3.92
CA ARG A 18 -4.68 -3.26 -3.97
C ARG A 18 -3.51 -2.81 -3.10
N ALA A 19 -3.00 -1.64 -3.44
CA ALA A 19 -2.06 -0.88 -2.64
C ALA A 19 -2.66 0.50 -2.37
N GLY A 20 -2.46 1.03 -1.20
CA GLY A 20 -2.96 2.34 -0.81
C GLY A 20 -1.95 3.09 0.05
N MET A 21 -2.33 4.27 0.45
CA MET A 21 -1.52 5.13 1.31
C MET A 21 -2.27 5.36 2.61
N ASP A 22 -1.61 5.04 3.71
CA ASP A 22 -2.18 5.18 5.05
C ASP A 22 -1.52 6.35 5.77
N PHE A 23 -2.32 7.05 6.57
CA PHE A 23 -1.85 8.16 7.39
C PHE A 23 -2.12 7.89 8.85
N PHE A 24 -1.10 8.12 9.67
CA PHE A 24 -1.17 7.92 11.12
C PHE A 24 -0.85 9.24 11.81
N PRO A 25 -1.78 9.80 12.60
CA PRO A 25 -1.50 11.02 13.35
C PRO A 25 -0.32 10.84 14.29
N ASP A 26 0.47 11.87 14.45
CA ASP A 26 1.63 11.88 15.33
C ASP A 26 1.50 13.03 16.34
N PRO A 27 1.74 12.79 17.63
CA PRO A 27 2.11 11.51 18.24
C PRO A 27 0.93 10.53 18.31
N PRO A 28 1.22 9.22 18.49
CA PRO A 28 0.16 8.22 18.67
C PRO A 28 -0.81 8.62 19.79
N GLY A 29 -2.10 8.41 19.55
CA GLY A 29 -3.14 8.83 20.47
C GLY A 29 -3.72 10.21 20.17
N THR A 30 -3.18 10.92 19.19
CA THR A 30 -3.72 12.20 18.75
C THR A 30 -4.97 11.96 17.90
N ALA A 31 -6.03 12.72 18.19
CA ALA A 31 -7.22 12.70 17.35
C ALA A 31 -6.89 13.29 15.97
N THR A 32 -7.53 12.77 14.94
CA THR A 32 -7.27 13.19 13.57
C THR A 32 -7.46 14.70 13.37
N GLU A 33 -8.54 15.23 13.95
CA GLU A 33 -8.87 16.66 13.82
C GLU A 33 -7.88 17.57 14.55
N ASP A 34 -7.10 17.02 15.47
CA ASP A 34 -6.11 17.79 16.24
C ASP A 34 -4.68 17.56 15.72
N ALA A 35 -4.51 16.69 14.76
CA ALA A 35 -3.18 16.33 14.27
C ALA A 35 -2.65 17.35 13.27
N GLU A 36 -1.42 17.79 13.47
CA GLU A 36 -0.72 18.64 12.51
C GLU A 36 0.31 17.85 11.70
N VAL A 37 0.68 16.67 12.19
CA VAL A 37 1.69 15.81 11.55
C VAL A 37 1.11 14.41 11.39
N PHE A 38 1.31 13.84 10.21
CA PHE A 38 0.93 12.47 9.91
C PHE A 38 2.13 11.73 9.36
N HIS A 39 2.30 10.49 9.82
CA HIS A 39 3.24 9.56 9.19
C HIS A 39 2.51 8.78 8.11
N ALA A 40 3.15 8.65 6.97
CA ALA A 40 2.60 7.88 5.86
C ALA A 40 3.14 6.44 5.87
N GLY A 41 2.30 5.52 5.45
CA GLY A 41 2.69 4.12 5.31
C GLY A 41 2.00 3.47 4.12
N LEU A 42 2.53 2.33 3.72
CA LEU A 42 1.93 1.52 2.67
C LEU A 42 0.69 0.84 3.22
N GLY A 43 -0.43 0.97 2.52
CA GLY A 43 -1.69 0.36 2.88
C GLY A 43 -2.13 -0.68 1.87
N GLY A 44 -3.22 -1.37 2.23
CA GLY A 44 -3.77 -2.45 1.43
C GLY A 44 -3.26 -3.81 1.90
N SER A 45 -4.18 -4.74 2.12
CA SER A 45 -3.81 -6.07 2.63
C SER A 45 -2.85 -6.81 1.69
N SER A 46 -3.11 -6.73 0.40
CA SER A 46 -2.26 -7.41 -0.59
C SER A 46 -0.85 -6.83 -0.65
N ALA A 47 -0.73 -5.51 -0.58
CA ALA A 47 0.57 -4.85 -0.54
C ALA A 47 1.33 -5.24 0.73
N ASN A 48 0.64 -5.30 1.86
CA ASN A 48 1.26 -5.70 3.13
C ASN A 48 1.68 -7.17 3.14
N ILE A 49 0.89 -8.05 2.53
CA ILE A 49 1.27 -9.45 2.39
C ILE A 49 2.55 -9.57 1.56
N GLY A 50 2.59 -8.88 0.41
CA GLY A 50 3.79 -8.89 -0.43
C GLY A 50 5.02 -8.35 0.28
N ALA A 51 4.86 -7.24 0.98
CA ALA A 51 5.96 -6.67 1.78
C ALA A 51 6.43 -7.64 2.86
N GLY A 52 5.49 -8.28 3.56
CA GLY A 52 5.82 -9.26 4.60
C GLY A 52 6.58 -10.46 4.06
N ILE A 53 6.15 -11.00 2.94
CA ILE A 53 6.85 -12.12 2.27
C ILE A 53 8.29 -11.73 1.95
N CYS A 54 8.48 -10.55 1.37
CA CYS A 54 9.81 -10.09 1.00
C CYS A 54 10.70 -9.83 2.22
N LYS A 55 10.13 -9.30 3.29
CA LYS A 55 10.87 -9.11 4.56
C LYS A 55 11.33 -10.43 5.16
N LEU A 56 10.60 -11.50 4.91
CA LEU A 56 10.98 -12.85 5.39
C LEU A 56 11.91 -13.59 4.43
N GLY A 57 12.36 -12.93 3.38
CA GLY A 57 13.31 -13.51 2.44
C GLY A 57 12.69 -14.18 1.22
N GLY A 58 11.37 -14.13 1.07
CA GLY A 58 10.68 -14.66 -0.09
C GLY A 58 10.67 -13.66 -1.25
N ARG A 59 10.11 -14.09 -2.37
CA ARG A 59 9.96 -13.26 -3.57
C ARG A 59 8.49 -13.15 -3.91
N ALA A 60 8.01 -11.91 -4.02
CA ALA A 60 6.61 -11.64 -4.32
C ALA A 60 6.48 -10.52 -5.33
N ALA A 61 5.51 -10.67 -6.22
CA ALA A 61 5.07 -9.62 -7.13
C ALA A 61 3.63 -9.24 -6.79
N LEU A 62 3.31 -7.97 -6.95
CA LEU A 62 1.94 -7.49 -6.75
C LEU A 62 1.35 -7.10 -8.10
N VAL A 63 0.18 -7.65 -8.40
CA VAL A 63 -0.60 -7.29 -9.57
C VAL A 63 -1.69 -6.32 -9.12
N THR A 64 -1.57 -5.07 -9.52
CA THR A 64 -2.52 -4.04 -9.12
C THR A 64 -2.45 -2.84 -10.06
N ARG A 65 -3.36 -1.91 -9.85
CA ARG A 65 -3.33 -0.61 -10.49
C ARG A 65 -3.21 0.45 -9.42
N VAL A 66 -2.46 1.49 -9.74
CA VAL A 66 -2.30 2.66 -8.87
C VAL A 66 -2.68 3.90 -9.66
N SER A 67 -3.04 4.97 -8.97
CA SER A 67 -3.32 6.23 -9.65
C SER A 67 -2.03 6.79 -10.27
N ASP A 68 -2.19 7.47 -11.40
CA ASP A 68 -1.06 8.13 -12.08
C ASP A 68 -0.85 9.53 -11.48
N ASP A 69 -0.43 9.55 -10.23
CA ASP A 69 -0.22 10.77 -9.46
C ASP A 69 0.79 10.51 -8.33
N SER A 70 0.94 11.49 -7.45
CA SER A 70 1.90 11.38 -6.34
C SER A 70 1.57 10.24 -5.39
N VAL A 71 0.30 9.96 -5.15
CA VAL A 71 -0.11 8.88 -4.25
C VAL A 71 0.24 7.52 -4.86
N GLY A 72 -0.03 7.35 -6.14
CA GLY A 72 0.34 6.12 -6.86
C GLY A 72 1.86 5.92 -6.87
N ARG A 73 2.62 6.98 -7.10
CA ARG A 73 4.08 6.92 -7.05
C ARG A 73 4.59 6.56 -5.67
N TYR A 74 3.95 7.08 -4.62
CA TYR A 74 4.26 6.71 -3.24
C TYR A 74 4.11 5.20 -3.04
N CYS A 75 2.99 4.64 -3.46
CA CYS A 75 2.74 3.21 -3.34
C CYS A 75 3.80 2.38 -4.05
N VAL A 76 4.15 2.74 -5.27
CA VAL A 76 5.19 2.04 -6.03
C VAL A 76 6.54 2.12 -5.33
N ASN A 77 6.90 3.31 -4.85
CA ASN A 77 8.17 3.50 -4.14
C ASN A 77 8.26 2.66 -2.87
N GLN A 78 7.17 2.59 -2.11
CA GLN A 78 7.14 1.78 -0.90
C GLN A 78 7.24 0.29 -1.21
N LEU A 79 6.52 -0.17 -2.22
CA LEU A 79 6.62 -1.57 -2.65
C LEU A 79 8.05 -1.92 -3.03
N LYS A 80 8.72 -1.07 -3.78
CA LYS A 80 10.13 -1.26 -4.15
C LYS A 80 11.04 -1.28 -2.93
N ARG A 81 10.80 -0.42 -1.95
CA ARG A 81 11.59 -0.39 -0.71
C ARG A 81 11.51 -1.70 0.04
N TYR A 82 10.36 -2.35 0.03
CA TYR A 82 10.17 -3.64 0.68
C TYR A 82 10.64 -4.82 -0.17
N GLY A 83 11.08 -4.57 -1.40
CA GLY A 83 11.58 -5.61 -2.28
C GLY A 83 10.50 -6.30 -3.11
N VAL A 84 9.28 -5.78 -3.12
CA VAL A 84 8.19 -6.34 -3.93
C VAL A 84 8.46 -6.03 -5.41
N ASP A 85 8.29 -7.03 -6.26
CA ASP A 85 8.40 -6.87 -7.71
C ASP A 85 7.20 -6.06 -8.21
N THR A 86 7.47 -4.88 -8.76
CA THR A 86 6.44 -3.93 -9.19
C THR A 86 6.17 -3.95 -10.69
N ARG A 87 6.69 -4.93 -11.42
CA ARG A 87 6.51 -4.97 -12.89
C ARG A 87 5.05 -5.08 -13.31
N TYR A 88 4.18 -5.58 -12.43
CA TYR A 88 2.75 -5.72 -12.70
C TYR A 88 1.91 -4.65 -12.01
N VAL A 89 2.54 -3.63 -11.48
CA VAL A 89 1.86 -2.46 -10.91
C VAL A 89 1.74 -1.42 -12.01
N THR A 90 0.52 -1.16 -12.44
CA THR A 90 0.25 -0.30 -13.61
C THR A 90 -0.36 1.02 -13.18
N PRO A 91 0.27 2.17 -13.51
CA PRO A 91 -0.36 3.46 -13.30
C PRO A 91 -1.56 3.65 -14.22
N VAL A 92 -2.64 4.22 -13.69
CA VAL A 92 -3.87 4.49 -14.43
C VAL A 92 -4.25 5.94 -14.21
N GLY A 93 -4.37 6.68 -15.31
CA GLY A 93 -4.75 8.08 -15.28
C GLY A 93 -6.26 8.30 -15.26
N GLY A 94 -6.67 9.52 -15.59
CA GLY A 94 -8.07 9.89 -15.61
C GLY A 94 -8.62 10.14 -14.22
N GLU A 95 -9.79 9.61 -13.96
CA GLU A 95 -10.49 9.84 -12.69
C GLU A 95 -10.11 8.83 -11.61
N PHE A 96 -9.32 7.83 -11.95
CA PHE A 96 -8.90 6.83 -10.99
C PHE A 96 -8.06 7.45 -9.88
N ARG A 97 -8.39 7.13 -8.65
CA ARG A 97 -7.64 7.59 -7.47
C ARG A 97 -7.35 6.41 -6.56
N ASN A 98 -6.15 6.43 -6.01
CA ASN A 98 -5.78 5.45 -4.99
C ASN A 98 -6.58 5.68 -3.71
N SER A 99 -6.79 4.61 -2.97
CA SER A 99 -7.38 4.73 -1.65
C SER A 99 -6.39 5.36 -0.68
N LEU A 100 -6.92 6.21 0.17
CA LEU A 100 -6.24 6.80 1.31
C LEU A 100 -6.98 6.36 2.55
N ALA A 101 -6.26 6.05 3.61
CA ALA A 101 -6.87 5.72 4.88
C ALA A 101 -6.21 6.53 5.98
N VAL A 102 -7.02 6.96 6.93
CA VAL A 102 -6.53 7.67 8.11
C VAL A 102 -6.83 6.78 9.31
N TYR A 103 -5.82 6.53 10.12
CA TYR A 103 -5.92 5.68 11.29
C TYR A 103 -5.75 6.51 12.54
N GLU A 104 -6.55 6.22 13.55
CA GLU A 104 -6.40 6.78 14.89
C GLU A 104 -6.10 5.67 15.88
N SER A 105 -5.05 5.84 16.67
CA SER A 105 -4.79 4.95 17.79
C SER A 105 -5.35 5.58 19.06
N ARG A 106 -6.00 4.76 19.87
CA ARG A 106 -6.54 5.20 21.17
C ARG A 106 -5.62 4.76 22.30
N VAL A 107 -5.82 5.42 23.45
CA VAL A 107 -5.04 5.11 24.64
C VAL A 107 -5.19 3.64 25.07
N GLU A 108 -6.37 3.06 24.84
CA GLU A 108 -6.64 1.66 25.16
C GLU A 108 -6.02 0.67 24.18
N GLY A 109 -5.26 1.16 23.20
CA GLY A 109 -4.64 0.29 22.20
C GLY A 109 -5.53 -0.09 21.03
N CYS A 110 -6.74 0.43 20.97
CA CYS A 110 -7.64 0.20 19.85
C CYS A 110 -7.26 1.10 18.68
N LEU A 111 -7.26 0.53 17.49
CA LEU A 111 -7.04 1.28 16.26
C LEU A 111 -8.38 1.61 15.61
N LEU A 112 -8.65 2.91 15.47
CA LEU A 112 -9.79 3.36 14.70
C LEU A 112 -9.37 3.57 13.26
N TYR A 113 -10.10 2.95 12.37
CA TYR A 113 -9.87 3.03 10.94
C TYR A 113 -10.95 3.89 10.29
N THR A 114 -10.52 4.87 9.50
CA THR A 114 -11.41 5.62 8.62
C THR A 114 -10.85 5.63 7.22
N SER A 115 -11.71 5.51 6.23
CA SER A 115 -11.32 5.50 4.83
C SER A 115 -12.22 6.45 4.05
N PRO A 116 -11.67 7.19 3.08
CA PRO A 116 -12.49 7.99 2.20
C PRO A 116 -13.33 7.14 1.25
N SER A 117 -13.01 5.86 1.14
CA SER A 117 -13.78 4.92 0.33
C SER A 117 -14.95 4.37 1.14
N PRO A 118 -16.15 4.29 0.58
CA PRO A 118 -17.30 3.71 1.29
C PRO A 118 -17.18 2.20 1.46
N ARG A 119 -16.26 1.58 0.78
CA ARG A 119 -16.07 0.14 0.81
C ARG A 119 -14.61 -0.23 0.75
N ASP A 120 -14.18 -1.06 1.66
CA ASP A 120 -12.82 -1.61 1.66
C ASP A 120 -12.79 -3.06 2.07
#